data_13a52b1cb7845c80baa38abe618557f4
#
_entry.id   13a52b1cb7845c80baa38abe618557f4
#
_cell.length_a   1.000
_cell.length_b   1.000
_cell.length_c   1.000
_cell.angle_alpha   90.00
_cell.angle_beta   90.00
_cell.angle_gamma   90.00
#
_symmetry.space_group_name_H-M   'P 1'
#
loop_
_entity.id
_entity.type
_entity.pdbx_description
1 polymer ?
#
loop_
_entity_poly.entity_id
_entity_poly.type
_entity_poly.pdbx_seq_one_letter_code
_entity_poly.pdbx_strand_id
1 'polypeptide(L)'
;MSTPPRARILIVDDEEAILETMAFTFEDDYDVLTATSAREALEILDRRGPIAAVVTDQRMPEMTGVEFLARVCERHPNTTRIILTGYADGEAMVRAINEGHVYAYVTKPWEPEELKQLVHRAVEVHRLRVQNDTLLEDLRRANAFLAAAIDEIPIGALVVDAAGVVRAANRPGRQYLGLHADPSGRPLEQVLGAEALREVREVSRRLGIGCGDGETARSDYEELDVAAGGVSLRLRVAVRTLSDAGQRTLGRVILLREISHEPLRRRFEEILHEIQSAGDGLRPRLEQALQELGEFATKVRQSGVASPGMIELGERISRTRTAIENWLAVDEALAREGYPDARLLVERMRVANSRWPLPEAVPERVRLLAQRVEAYYESGENPGQPVL
;
A
#
# COMPACT_ATOMS: atom_id res chain seq x y z
N MET A 1 3.98 -12.20 36.64
CA MET A 1 2.85 -12.38 35.71
C MET A 1 1.65 -11.70 36.36
N SER A 2 1.18 -10.57 35.88
CA SER A 2 -0.01 -9.90 36.44
C SER A 2 -1.24 -10.72 36.05
N THR A 3 -2.05 -11.06 37.05
CA THR A 3 -3.35 -11.69 36.85
C THR A 3 -4.17 -10.83 35.87
N PRO A 4 -4.79 -11.41 34.83
CA PRO A 4 -5.61 -10.63 33.93
C PRO A 4 -6.72 -9.93 34.72
N PRO A 5 -7.11 -8.69 34.36
CA PRO A 5 -8.16 -7.98 35.07
C PRO A 5 -9.44 -8.80 35.01
N ARG A 6 -10.14 -8.89 36.18
CA ARG A 6 -11.42 -9.58 36.27
C ARG A 6 -12.40 -8.93 35.29
N ALA A 7 -13.24 -9.74 34.66
CA ALA A 7 -14.32 -9.22 33.82
C ALA A 7 -15.32 -8.43 34.65
N ARG A 8 -15.84 -7.33 34.11
CA ARG A 8 -16.86 -6.52 34.75
C ARG A 8 -18.25 -7.03 34.43
N ILE A 9 -19.08 -7.12 35.45
CA ILE A 9 -20.51 -7.35 35.30
C ILE A 9 -21.29 -6.23 35.96
N LEU A 10 -22.46 -5.90 35.43
CA LEU A 10 -23.36 -4.90 36.00
C LEU A 10 -24.68 -5.56 36.41
N ILE A 11 -25.08 -5.37 37.65
CA ILE A 11 -26.31 -5.88 38.22
C ILE A 11 -27.23 -4.71 38.47
N VAL A 12 -28.49 -4.82 38.01
CA VAL A 12 -29.47 -3.75 38.07
C VAL A 12 -30.76 -4.27 38.67
N ASP A 13 -31.14 -3.74 39.82
CA ASP A 13 -32.38 -4.09 40.53
C ASP A 13 -32.75 -2.90 41.40
N ASP A 14 -34.01 -2.54 41.54
CA ASP A 14 -34.46 -1.43 42.40
C ASP A 14 -34.45 -1.79 43.89
N GLU A 15 -34.28 -3.06 44.23
CA GLU A 15 -34.14 -3.54 45.60
C GLU A 15 -32.68 -3.67 46.04
N GLU A 16 -32.19 -2.77 46.90
CA GLU A 16 -30.78 -2.79 47.37
C GLU A 16 -30.38 -4.14 48.03
N ALA A 17 -31.28 -4.82 48.72
CA ALA A 17 -31.02 -6.11 49.34
C ALA A 17 -30.71 -7.21 48.30
N ILE A 18 -31.34 -7.14 47.13
CA ILE A 18 -31.04 -8.04 46.02
C ILE A 18 -29.66 -7.73 45.42
N LEU A 19 -29.34 -6.44 45.23
CA LEU A 19 -28.03 -6.01 44.74
C LEU A 19 -26.90 -6.46 45.66
N GLU A 20 -27.03 -6.30 46.97
CA GLU A 20 -26.05 -6.77 47.96
C GLU A 20 -25.85 -8.28 47.90
N THR A 21 -26.94 -9.05 47.83
CA THR A 21 -26.87 -10.51 47.74
C THR A 21 -26.19 -10.99 46.46
N MET A 22 -26.56 -10.37 45.35
CA MET A 22 -25.94 -10.72 44.06
C MET A 22 -24.48 -10.26 43.97
N ALA A 23 -24.15 -9.07 44.48
CA ALA A 23 -22.78 -8.59 44.53
C ALA A 23 -21.90 -9.58 45.32
N PHE A 24 -22.33 -9.99 46.49
CA PHE A 24 -21.62 -11.01 47.30
C PHE A 24 -21.49 -12.36 46.57
N THR A 25 -22.48 -12.73 45.78
CA THR A 25 -22.47 -13.97 45.02
C THR A 25 -21.40 -13.99 43.93
N PHE A 26 -21.08 -12.84 43.33
CA PHE A 26 -20.20 -12.73 42.18
C PHE A 26 -18.85 -12.04 42.41
N GLU A 27 -18.61 -11.40 43.57
CA GLU A 27 -17.40 -10.61 43.86
C GLU A 27 -16.09 -11.40 43.81
N ASP A 28 -16.14 -12.72 44.06
CA ASP A 28 -14.99 -13.59 44.01
C ASP A 28 -14.47 -13.77 42.54
N ASP A 29 -15.40 -13.78 41.58
CA ASP A 29 -15.10 -14.13 40.19
C ASP A 29 -15.02 -12.89 39.28
N TYR A 30 -15.73 -11.79 39.59
CA TYR A 30 -15.93 -10.63 38.74
C TYR A 30 -15.69 -9.30 39.46
N ASP A 31 -15.44 -8.24 38.66
CA ASP A 31 -15.56 -6.83 39.12
C ASP A 31 -17.03 -6.43 39.02
N VAL A 32 -17.74 -6.47 40.14
CA VAL A 32 -19.19 -6.28 40.19
C VAL A 32 -19.53 -4.81 40.35
N LEU A 33 -20.32 -4.30 39.43
CA LEU A 33 -20.94 -2.98 39.51
C LEU A 33 -22.43 -3.17 39.76
N THR A 34 -23.05 -2.28 40.57
CA THR A 34 -24.45 -2.30 40.87
C THR A 34 -25.11 -0.99 40.53
N ALA A 35 -26.39 -1.03 40.17
CA ALA A 35 -27.21 0.15 39.91
C ALA A 35 -28.62 -0.10 40.43
N THR A 36 -29.24 0.91 41.07
CA THR A 36 -30.58 0.86 41.59
C THR A 36 -31.67 1.26 40.59
N SER A 37 -31.24 1.66 39.38
CA SER A 37 -32.15 2.03 38.29
C SER A 37 -31.52 1.82 36.91
N ALA A 38 -32.37 1.65 35.91
CA ALA A 38 -31.94 1.54 34.51
C ALA A 38 -31.16 2.80 34.02
N ARG A 39 -31.52 3.98 34.54
CA ARG A 39 -30.83 5.24 34.21
C ARG A 39 -29.39 5.26 34.74
N GLU A 40 -29.21 4.93 36.01
CA GLU A 40 -27.88 4.82 36.61
C GLU A 40 -27.04 3.76 35.92
N ALA A 41 -27.63 2.62 35.56
CA ALA A 41 -26.97 1.56 34.83
C ALA A 41 -26.44 2.02 33.45
N LEU A 42 -27.21 2.81 32.69
CA LEU A 42 -26.76 3.40 31.43
C LEU A 42 -25.58 4.36 31.62
N GLU A 43 -25.60 5.18 32.67
CA GLU A 43 -24.48 6.07 33.01
C GLU A 43 -23.21 5.29 33.38
N ILE A 44 -23.35 4.19 34.10
CA ILE A 44 -22.23 3.29 34.43
C ILE A 44 -21.65 2.65 33.16
N LEU A 45 -22.50 2.14 32.27
CA LEU A 45 -22.08 1.57 30.98
C LEU A 45 -21.29 2.56 30.15
N ASP A 46 -21.72 3.82 30.08
CA ASP A 46 -21.03 4.85 29.28
C ASP A 46 -19.71 5.32 29.93
N ARG A 47 -19.57 5.29 31.27
CA ARG A 47 -18.40 5.85 31.98
C ARG A 47 -17.34 4.85 32.40
N ARG A 48 -17.71 3.59 32.70
CA ARG A 48 -16.83 2.62 33.37
C ARG A 48 -16.06 1.69 32.40
N GLY A 49 -16.21 1.88 31.09
CA GLY A 49 -15.54 1.05 30.07
C GLY A 49 -16.26 -0.29 29.82
N PRO A 50 -15.63 -1.26 29.18
CA PRO A 50 -16.33 -2.45 28.72
C PRO A 50 -16.90 -3.27 29.90
N ILE A 51 -18.19 -3.56 29.82
CA ILE A 51 -18.92 -4.42 30.74
C ILE A 51 -19.29 -5.69 30.00
N ALA A 52 -18.87 -6.84 30.54
CA ALA A 52 -19.02 -8.12 29.85
C ALA A 52 -20.48 -8.62 29.87
N ALA A 53 -21.14 -8.49 31.01
CA ALA A 53 -22.54 -8.90 31.15
C ALA A 53 -23.33 -7.91 32.01
N VAL A 54 -24.58 -7.73 31.63
CA VAL A 54 -25.60 -7.03 32.44
C VAL A 54 -26.64 -8.04 32.87
N VAL A 55 -26.95 -8.02 34.16
CA VAL A 55 -28.07 -8.77 34.78
C VAL A 55 -29.05 -7.75 35.33
N THR A 56 -30.29 -7.74 34.83
CA THR A 56 -31.28 -6.74 35.24
C THR A 56 -32.60 -7.38 35.67
N ASP A 57 -33.24 -6.77 36.63
CA ASP A 57 -34.64 -7.08 36.89
C ASP A 57 -35.54 -6.59 35.75
N GLN A 58 -36.67 -7.26 35.56
CA GLN A 58 -37.68 -6.88 34.58
C GLN A 58 -38.55 -5.70 35.05
N ARG A 59 -38.90 -5.67 36.34
CA ARG A 59 -39.85 -4.70 36.86
C ARG A 59 -39.18 -3.61 37.67
N MET A 60 -38.68 -2.61 37.00
CA MET A 60 -38.09 -1.45 37.65
C MET A 60 -38.93 -0.19 37.41
N PRO A 61 -38.90 0.79 38.34
CA PRO A 61 -39.51 2.09 38.11
C PRO A 61 -38.98 2.81 36.88
N GLU A 62 -39.77 3.62 36.21
CA GLU A 62 -39.46 4.47 35.08
C GLU A 62 -39.13 3.72 33.78
N MET A 63 -38.39 2.60 33.82
CA MET A 63 -37.96 1.85 32.64
C MET A 63 -37.88 0.36 32.96
N THR A 64 -38.57 -0.46 32.18
CA THR A 64 -38.52 -1.93 32.31
C THR A 64 -37.15 -2.49 31.90
N GLY A 65 -36.80 -3.67 32.42
CA GLY A 65 -35.57 -4.37 32.06
C GLY A 65 -35.45 -4.61 30.56
N VAL A 66 -36.52 -4.97 29.86
CA VAL A 66 -36.51 -5.16 28.39
C VAL A 66 -36.20 -3.86 27.67
N GLU A 67 -36.80 -2.73 28.03
CA GLU A 67 -36.50 -1.43 27.42
C GLU A 67 -35.08 -0.99 27.71
N PHE A 68 -34.58 -1.24 28.90
CA PHE A 68 -33.19 -0.99 29.26
C PHE A 68 -32.23 -1.84 28.40
N LEU A 69 -32.46 -3.15 28.31
CA LEU A 69 -31.59 -4.03 27.53
C LEU A 69 -31.63 -3.74 26.02
N ALA A 70 -32.74 -3.25 25.49
CA ALA A 70 -32.81 -2.76 24.11
C ALA A 70 -31.80 -1.59 23.87
N ARG A 71 -31.79 -0.61 24.80
CA ARG A 71 -30.82 0.51 24.74
C ARG A 71 -29.37 0.06 24.91
N VAL A 72 -29.13 -0.93 25.78
CA VAL A 72 -27.81 -1.55 25.94
C VAL A 72 -27.38 -2.25 24.64
N CYS A 73 -28.31 -2.93 23.96
CA CYS A 73 -28.01 -3.58 22.67
C CYS A 73 -27.55 -2.58 21.59
N GLU A 74 -28.21 -1.43 21.51
CA GLU A 74 -27.86 -0.39 20.54
C GLU A 74 -26.50 0.27 20.82
N ARG A 75 -26.19 0.57 22.10
CA ARG A 75 -24.99 1.32 22.47
C ARG A 75 -23.79 0.43 22.78
N HIS A 76 -24.03 -0.74 23.34
CA HIS A 76 -23.02 -1.70 23.80
C HIS A 76 -23.34 -3.10 23.27
N PRO A 77 -23.27 -3.32 21.95
CA PRO A 77 -23.72 -4.58 21.30
C PRO A 77 -22.97 -5.81 21.78
N ASN A 78 -21.73 -5.66 22.21
CA ASN A 78 -20.90 -6.76 22.70
C ASN A 78 -21.22 -7.15 24.16
N THR A 79 -21.87 -6.29 24.93
CA THR A 79 -22.30 -6.61 26.30
C THR A 79 -23.40 -7.67 26.27
N THR A 80 -23.20 -8.77 27.00
CA THR A 80 -24.21 -9.83 27.10
C THR A 80 -25.30 -9.43 28.07
N ARG A 81 -26.55 -9.73 27.80
CA ARG A 81 -27.73 -9.18 28.45
C ARG A 81 -28.59 -10.30 29.03
N ILE A 82 -28.72 -10.33 30.35
CA ILE A 82 -29.51 -11.30 31.10
C ILE A 82 -30.63 -10.56 31.82
N ILE A 83 -31.82 -11.11 31.82
CA ILE A 83 -32.98 -10.55 32.53
C ILE A 83 -33.51 -11.51 33.58
N LEU A 84 -33.82 -10.97 34.74
CA LEU A 84 -34.49 -11.69 35.82
C LEU A 84 -36.00 -11.35 35.77
N THR A 85 -36.86 -12.34 35.83
CA THR A 85 -38.31 -12.14 35.59
C THR A 85 -39.16 -12.99 36.49
N GLY A 86 -40.35 -12.49 36.86
CA GLY A 86 -41.39 -13.28 37.50
C GLY A 86 -42.26 -14.04 36.48
N TYR A 87 -43.08 -14.96 36.97
CA TYR A 87 -43.90 -15.86 36.15
C TYR A 87 -44.93 -15.18 35.22
N ALA A 88 -45.18 -13.88 35.34
CA ALA A 88 -46.28 -13.18 34.67
C ALA A 88 -45.91 -12.47 33.35
N ASP A 89 -44.63 -12.50 32.91
CA ASP A 89 -44.13 -11.62 31.83
C ASP A 89 -43.86 -12.33 30.49
N GLY A 90 -44.45 -13.51 30.25
CA GLY A 90 -44.09 -14.43 29.18
C GLY A 90 -44.10 -13.90 27.73
N GLU A 91 -45.12 -13.13 27.32
CA GLU A 91 -45.21 -12.66 25.91
C GLU A 91 -44.20 -11.55 25.59
N ALA A 92 -43.94 -10.61 26.51
CA ALA A 92 -42.95 -9.56 26.36
C ALA A 92 -41.53 -10.16 26.31
N MET A 93 -41.28 -11.21 27.06
CA MET A 93 -40.02 -11.93 27.13
C MET A 93 -39.73 -12.67 25.84
N VAL A 94 -40.69 -13.40 25.27
CA VAL A 94 -40.52 -14.12 23.99
C VAL A 94 -40.18 -13.13 22.87
N ARG A 95 -40.80 -11.95 22.85
CA ARG A 95 -40.45 -10.91 21.86
C ARG A 95 -39.02 -10.38 22.06
N ALA A 96 -38.64 -10.05 23.28
CA ALA A 96 -37.29 -9.53 23.59
C ALA A 96 -36.19 -10.53 23.23
N ILE A 97 -36.42 -11.83 23.41
CA ILE A 97 -35.49 -12.88 22.99
C ILE A 97 -35.43 -12.98 21.46
N ASN A 98 -36.57 -12.98 20.77
CA ASN A 98 -36.66 -13.10 19.32
C ASN A 98 -36.06 -11.88 18.60
N GLU A 99 -36.13 -10.69 19.15
CA GLU A 99 -35.51 -9.46 18.65
C GLU A 99 -33.99 -9.39 18.96
N GLY A 100 -33.45 -10.37 19.67
CA GLY A 100 -32.02 -10.45 20.00
C GLY A 100 -31.54 -9.47 21.06
N HIS A 101 -32.48 -8.81 21.78
CA HIS A 101 -32.14 -7.87 22.84
C HIS A 101 -31.71 -8.55 24.14
N VAL A 102 -32.05 -9.81 24.34
CA VAL A 102 -31.78 -10.60 25.55
C VAL A 102 -31.02 -11.87 25.20
N TYR A 103 -29.91 -12.12 25.89
CA TYR A 103 -29.12 -13.35 25.73
C TYR A 103 -29.80 -14.53 26.43
N ALA A 104 -30.26 -14.30 27.65
CA ALA A 104 -30.96 -15.30 28.44
C ALA A 104 -31.87 -14.65 29.47
N TYR A 105 -32.84 -15.40 29.94
CA TYR A 105 -33.69 -15.01 31.08
C TYR A 105 -33.59 -16.04 32.20
N VAL A 106 -33.86 -15.58 33.40
CA VAL A 106 -33.93 -16.42 34.62
C VAL A 106 -35.22 -16.08 35.40
N THR A 107 -35.95 -17.08 35.75
CA THR A 107 -37.19 -16.88 36.55
C THR A 107 -36.92 -16.75 38.05
N LYS A 108 -37.57 -15.79 38.71
CA LYS A 108 -37.52 -15.63 40.15
C LYS A 108 -38.49 -16.67 40.81
N PRO A 109 -38.12 -17.37 41.89
CA PRO A 109 -36.80 -17.42 42.53
C PRO A 109 -35.82 -18.25 41.72
N TRP A 110 -34.53 -17.86 41.70
CA TRP A 110 -33.46 -18.58 41.01
C TRP A 110 -32.58 -19.37 42.00
N GLU A 111 -31.93 -20.41 41.49
CA GLU A 111 -30.89 -21.11 42.20
C GLU A 111 -29.53 -20.39 41.97
N PRO A 112 -28.76 -20.05 43.02
CA PRO A 112 -27.51 -19.30 42.91
C PRO A 112 -26.50 -19.92 41.91
N GLU A 113 -26.36 -21.25 41.95
CA GLU A 113 -25.42 -21.96 41.07
C GLU A 113 -25.84 -21.90 39.59
N GLU A 114 -27.15 -21.96 39.29
CA GLU A 114 -27.63 -21.81 37.91
C GLU A 114 -27.35 -20.43 37.36
N LEU A 115 -27.59 -19.39 38.19
CA LEU A 115 -27.32 -18.01 37.80
C LEU A 115 -25.82 -17.77 37.62
N LYS A 116 -24.95 -18.31 38.50
CA LYS A 116 -23.48 -18.27 38.33
C LYS A 116 -23.03 -18.87 37.00
N GLN A 117 -23.51 -20.07 36.68
CA GLN A 117 -23.18 -20.73 35.41
C GLN A 117 -23.65 -19.94 34.21
N LEU A 118 -24.84 -19.31 34.29
CA LEU A 118 -25.37 -18.50 33.20
C LEU A 118 -24.53 -17.23 32.99
N VAL A 119 -24.20 -16.51 34.06
CA VAL A 119 -23.34 -15.32 34.01
C VAL A 119 -21.95 -15.69 33.46
N HIS A 120 -21.39 -16.83 33.92
CA HIS A 120 -20.12 -17.31 33.41
C HIS A 120 -20.14 -17.53 31.87
N ARG A 121 -21.19 -18.22 31.38
CA ARG A 121 -21.36 -18.41 29.91
C ARG A 121 -21.57 -17.09 29.18
N ALA A 122 -22.30 -16.15 29.77
CA ALA A 122 -22.51 -14.83 29.19
C ALA A 122 -21.20 -14.04 29.07
N VAL A 123 -20.36 -14.06 30.08
CA VAL A 123 -19.02 -13.43 30.06
C VAL A 123 -18.11 -14.09 29.01
N GLU A 124 -18.14 -15.41 28.87
CA GLU A 124 -17.39 -16.12 27.84
C GLU A 124 -17.85 -15.74 26.42
N VAL A 125 -19.17 -15.63 26.20
CA VAL A 125 -19.71 -15.16 24.90
C VAL A 125 -19.24 -13.75 24.59
N HIS A 126 -19.27 -12.83 25.58
CA HIS A 126 -18.71 -11.48 25.42
C HIS A 126 -17.24 -11.53 25.03
N ARG A 127 -16.42 -12.29 25.75
CA ARG A 127 -14.99 -12.43 25.50
C ARG A 127 -14.71 -12.91 24.06
N LEU A 128 -15.43 -13.93 23.62
CA LEU A 128 -15.30 -14.47 22.27
C LEU A 128 -15.71 -13.46 21.19
N ARG A 129 -16.78 -12.67 21.42
CA ARG A 129 -17.19 -11.60 20.48
C ARG A 129 -16.12 -10.53 20.36
N VAL A 130 -15.64 -9.99 21.48
CA VAL A 130 -14.58 -8.96 21.49
C VAL A 130 -13.31 -9.49 20.84
N GLN A 131 -12.92 -10.73 21.11
CA GLN A 131 -11.74 -11.35 20.50
C GLN A 131 -11.93 -11.51 18.98
N ASN A 132 -13.10 -11.93 18.53
CA ASN A 132 -13.41 -12.06 17.10
C ASN A 132 -13.35 -10.72 16.40
N ASP A 133 -13.96 -9.67 16.98
CA ASP A 133 -13.92 -8.32 16.41
C ASP A 133 -12.48 -7.80 16.30
N THR A 134 -11.67 -8.00 17.34
CA THR A 134 -10.25 -7.61 17.34
C THR A 134 -9.48 -8.34 16.24
N LEU A 135 -9.65 -9.66 16.12
CA LEU A 135 -8.99 -10.45 15.09
C LEU A 135 -9.40 -10.04 13.67
N LEU A 136 -10.70 -9.72 13.46
CA LEU A 136 -11.18 -9.22 12.18
C LEU A 136 -10.59 -7.84 11.85
N GLU A 137 -10.46 -6.95 12.82
CA GLU A 137 -9.81 -5.65 12.63
C GLU A 137 -8.32 -5.80 12.30
N ASP A 138 -7.60 -6.64 13.04
CA ASP A 138 -6.17 -6.90 12.81
C ASP A 138 -5.94 -7.51 11.43
N LEU A 139 -6.80 -8.45 11.02
CA LEU A 139 -6.76 -9.03 9.68
C LEU A 139 -7.02 -7.98 8.59
N ARG A 140 -8.01 -7.09 8.79
CA ARG A 140 -8.27 -5.99 7.85
C ARG A 140 -7.10 -5.04 7.75
N ARG A 141 -6.48 -4.66 8.87
CA ARG A 141 -5.28 -3.80 8.91
C ARG A 141 -4.10 -4.45 8.20
N ALA A 142 -3.84 -5.73 8.47
CA ALA A 142 -2.77 -6.47 7.82
C ALA A 142 -2.98 -6.56 6.31
N ASN A 143 -4.20 -6.88 5.86
CA ASN A 143 -4.52 -6.94 4.44
C ASN A 143 -4.39 -5.57 3.75
N ALA A 144 -4.84 -4.48 4.40
CA ALA A 144 -4.70 -3.13 3.87
C ALA A 144 -3.21 -2.72 3.74
N PHE A 145 -2.38 -3.06 4.74
CA PHE A 145 -0.95 -2.81 4.69
C PHE A 145 -0.27 -3.57 3.55
N LEU A 146 -0.58 -4.87 3.38
CA LEU A 146 -0.02 -5.68 2.30
C LEU A 146 -0.44 -5.16 0.93
N ALA A 147 -1.71 -4.78 0.76
CA ALA A 147 -2.21 -4.19 -0.49
C ALA A 147 -1.49 -2.89 -0.83
N ALA A 148 -1.32 -1.99 0.14
CA ALA A 148 -0.58 -0.74 -0.04
C ALA A 148 0.90 -0.98 -0.39
N ALA A 149 1.56 -1.94 0.29
CA ALA A 149 2.95 -2.28 0.00
C ALA A 149 3.13 -2.84 -1.43
N ILE A 150 2.21 -3.69 -1.88
CA ILE A 150 2.25 -4.25 -3.25
C ILE A 150 1.96 -3.17 -4.30
N ASP A 151 1.12 -2.18 -3.98
CA ASP A 151 0.83 -1.04 -4.87
C ASP A 151 2.04 -0.11 -5.08
N GLU A 152 2.98 -0.05 -4.16
CA GLU A 152 4.22 0.75 -4.29
C GLU A 152 5.34 0.04 -5.07
N ILE A 153 5.24 -1.29 -5.29
CA ILE A 153 6.23 -2.02 -6.09
C ILE A 153 6.01 -1.69 -7.58
N PRO A 154 7.04 -1.27 -8.34
CA PRO A 154 6.90 -0.89 -9.75
C PRO A 154 6.79 -2.13 -10.67
N ILE A 155 6.07 -3.13 -10.23
CA ILE A 155 5.75 -4.35 -10.99
C ILE A 155 4.24 -4.52 -10.93
N GLY A 156 3.61 -4.56 -12.10
CA GLY A 156 2.21 -4.90 -12.23
C GLY A 156 1.98 -6.35 -11.84
N ALA A 157 0.97 -6.61 -11.02
CA ALA A 157 0.59 -7.96 -10.60
C ALA A 157 -0.92 -8.16 -10.76
N LEU A 158 -1.31 -9.23 -11.45
CA LEU A 158 -2.68 -9.72 -11.50
C LEU A 158 -2.71 -11.12 -10.93
N VAL A 159 -3.57 -11.36 -9.97
CA VAL A 159 -3.82 -12.69 -9.39
C VAL A 159 -5.10 -13.25 -9.99
N VAL A 160 -5.00 -14.45 -10.55
CA VAL A 160 -6.12 -15.14 -11.20
C VAL A 160 -6.28 -16.49 -10.54
N ASP A 161 -7.50 -16.86 -10.18
CA ASP A 161 -7.77 -18.18 -9.59
C ASP A 161 -7.76 -19.32 -10.64
N ALA A 162 -7.97 -20.54 -10.16
CA ALA A 162 -8.00 -21.72 -11.03
C ALA A 162 -9.15 -21.69 -12.07
N ALA A 163 -10.21 -20.93 -11.81
CA ALA A 163 -11.33 -20.76 -12.74
C ALA A 163 -11.09 -19.63 -13.77
N GLY A 164 -9.97 -18.93 -13.71
CA GLY A 164 -9.65 -17.82 -14.61
C GLY A 164 -10.28 -16.48 -14.20
N VAL A 165 -10.75 -16.37 -12.96
CA VAL A 165 -11.32 -15.11 -12.43
C VAL A 165 -10.23 -14.29 -11.75
N VAL A 166 -10.14 -13.00 -12.06
CA VAL A 166 -9.22 -12.07 -11.42
C VAL A 166 -9.62 -11.89 -9.96
N ARG A 167 -8.71 -12.13 -9.03
CA ARG A 167 -8.91 -12.00 -7.60
C ARG A 167 -8.30 -10.72 -7.02
N ALA A 168 -7.23 -10.25 -7.64
CA ALA A 168 -6.59 -9.00 -7.28
C ALA A 168 -5.78 -8.44 -8.45
N ALA A 169 -5.63 -7.13 -8.48
CA ALA A 169 -4.71 -6.42 -9.35
C ALA A 169 -4.15 -5.21 -8.60
N ASN A 170 -2.82 -5.09 -8.53
CA ASN A 170 -2.21 -3.94 -7.92
C ASN A 170 -2.30 -2.69 -8.83
N ARG A 171 -1.98 -1.51 -8.26
CA ARG A 171 -2.05 -0.23 -8.98
C ARG A 171 -1.22 -0.24 -10.28
N PRO A 172 0.08 -0.64 -10.29
CA PRO A 172 0.84 -0.72 -11.53
C PRO A 172 0.24 -1.70 -12.55
N GLY A 173 -0.28 -2.84 -12.12
CA GLY A 173 -0.93 -3.81 -13.00
C GLY A 173 -2.15 -3.24 -13.71
N ARG A 174 -2.98 -2.49 -12.99
CA ARG A 174 -4.11 -1.77 -13.58
C ARG A 174 -3.65 -0.69 -14.56
N GLN A 175 -2.62 0.09 -14.20
CA GLN A 175 -2.08 1.16 -15.06
C GLN A 175 -1.49 0.61 -16.36
N TYR A 176 -0.66 -0.43 -16.30
CA TYR A 176 -0.03 -1.02 -17.49
C TYR A 176 -1.02 -1.66 -18.44
N LEU A 177 -2.16 -2.10 -17.94
CA LEU A 177 -3.24 -2.67 -18.74
C LEU A 177 -4.34 -1.66 -19.11
N GLY A 178 -4.21 -0.39 -18.72
CA GLY A 178 -5.21 0.66 -18.99
C GLY A 178 -6.54 0.44 -18.28
N LEU A 179 -6.53 -0.25 -17.13
CA LEU A 179 -7.76 -0.55 -16.37
C LEU A 179 -8.10 0.60 -15.43
N HIS A 180 -9.22 1.26 -15.67
CA HIS A 180 -9.69 2.38 -14.85
C HIS A 180 -10.45 1.95 -13.60
N ALA A 181 -10.95 0.71 -13.55
CA ALA A 181 -11.70 0.15 -12.42
C ALA A 181 -11.02 -1.11 -11.90
N ASP A 182 -11.35 -1.48 -10.66
CA ASP A 182 -10.89 -2.75 -10.07
C ASP A 182 -11.44 -3.93 -10.89
N PRO A 183 -10.58 -4.79 -11.45
CA PRO A 183 -10.97 -5.94 -12.23
C PRO A 183 -11.40 -7.15 -11.38
N SER A 184 -11.33 -7.09 -10.06
CA SER A 184 -11.63 -8.21 -9.15
C SER A 184 -13.02 -8.78 -9.36
N GLY A 185 -13.12 -10.10 -9.36
CA GLY A 185 -14.37 -10.83 -9.60
C GLY A 185 -14.75 -11.00 -11.08
N ARG A 186 -13.98 -10.44 -12.01
CA ARG A 186 -14.25 -10.56 -13.45
C ARG A 186 -13.37 -11.64 -14.08
N PRO A 187 -13.88 -12.40 -15.09
CA PRO A 187 -13.05 -13.31 -15.87
C PRO A 187 -11.88 -12.57 -16.54
N LEU A 188 -10.69 -13.17 -16.55
CA LEU A 188 -9.50 -12.59 -17.18
C LEU A 188 -9.75 -12.21 -18.65
N GLU A 189 -10.58 -12.97 -19.34
CA GLU A 189 -10.97 -12.73 -20.74
C GLU A 189 -11.75 -11.44 -20.96
N GLN A 190 -12.45 -11.00 -19.94
CA GLN A 190 -13.19 -9.70 -19.97
C GLN A 190 -12.33 -8.52 -19.51
N VAL A 191 -11.24 -8.80 -18.81
CA VAL A 191 -10.30 -7.80 -18.31
C VAL A 191 -9.23 -7.48 -19.35
N LEU A 192 -8.70 -8.51 -19.99
CA LEU A 192 -7.73 -8.38 -21.09
C LEU A 192 -8.46 -8.43 -22.42
N GLY A 193 -8.13 -7.52 -23.33
CA GLY A 193 -8.60 -7.62 -24.71
C GLY A 193 -8.17 -8.95 -25.37
N ALA A 194 -8.84 -9.34 -26.44
CA ALA A 194 -8.63 -10.65 -27.10
C ALA A 194 -7.17 -10.89 -27.54
N GLU A 195 -6.45 -9.83 -27.89
CA GLU A 195 -5.04 -9.89 -28.31
C GLU A 195 -4.13 -10.12 -27.09
N ALA A 196 -4.22 -9.31 -26.07
CA ALA A 196 -3.46 -9.47 -24.83
C ALA A 196 -3.72 -10.82 -24.14
N LEU A 197 -4.96 -11.31 -24.22
CA LEU A 197 -5.32 -12.62 -23.69
C LEU A 197 -4.65 -13.77 -24.47
N ARG A 198 -4.57 -13.68 -25.80
CA ARG A 198 -3.85 -14.68 -26.62
C ARG A 198 -2.37 -14.71 -26.24
N GLU A 199 -1.76 -13.53 -26.10
CA GLU A 199 -0.36 -13.41 -25.73
C GLU A 199 -0.09 -13.97 -24.34
N VAL A 200 -0.89 -13.63 -23.33
CA VAL A 200 -0.76 -14.22 -21.97
C VAL A 200 -0.94 -15.73 -21.98
N ARG A 201 -1.86 -16.28 -22.78
CA ARG A 201 -2.05 -17.73 -22.93
C ARG A 201 -0.85 -18.38 -23.62
N GLU A 202 -0.30 -17.73 -24.64
CA GLU A 202 0.88 -18.22 -25.36
C GLU A 202 2.12 -18.20 -24.45
N VAL A 203 2.32 -17.12 -23.69
CA VAL A 203 3.34 -17.03 -22.63
C VAL A 203 3.18 -18.15 -21.60
N SER A 204 1.96 -18.37 -21.11
CA SER A 204 1.68 -19.46 -20.15
C SER A 204 2.02 -20.82 -20.71
N ARG A 205 1.73 -21.07 -21.98
CA ARG A 205 2.03 -22.34 -22.67
C ARG A 205 3.53 -22.54 -22.90
N ARG A 206 4.25 -21.50 -23.35
CA ARG A 206 5.69 -21.54 -23.60
C ARG A 206 6.51 -21.69 -22.31
N LEU A 207 6.04 -21.07 -21.23
CA LEU A 207 6.65 -21.22 -19.91
C LEU A 207 6.31 -22.55 -19.21
N GLY A 208 5.59 -23.47 -19.89
CA GLY A 208 5.26 -24.80 -19.35
C GLY A 208 4.25 -24.78 -18.20
N ILE A 209 3.54 -23.65 -17.98
CA ILE A 209 2.58 -23.49 -16.91
C ILE A 209 1.25 -24.16 -17.33
N GLY A 210 1.16 -25.47 -17.19
CA GLY A 210 -0.06 -26.21 -17.55
C GLY A 210 0.12 -27.71 -17.66
N CYS A 211 1.33 -28.24 -17.75
CA CYS A 211 1.63 -29.66 -17.65
C CYS A 211 2.63 -29.85 -16.53
N GLY A 212 2.23 -30.60 -15.50
CA GLY A 212 3.18 -31.04 -14.48
C GLY A 212 4.23 -31.89 -15.17
N ASP A 213 5.44 -31.47 -15.08
CA ASP A 213 6.64 -32.28 -14.94
C ASP A 213 7.85 -31.33 -15.16
N GLY A 214 8.73 -31.35 -14.19
CA GLY A 214 9.84 -30.43 -14.03
C GLY A 214 10.86 -30.49 -15.15
N GLU A 215 10.69 -29.67 -16.17
CA GLU A 215 11.77 -29.36 -17.11
C GLU A 215 11.95 -27.84 -17.26
N THR A 216 13.17 -27.45 -17.10
CA THR A 216 13.77 -26.10 -17.10
C THR A 216 13.26 -25.22 -18.25
N ALA A 217 12.43 -24.21 -17.89
CA ALA A 217 12.05 -23.14 -18.77
C ALA A 217 13.31 -22.32 -19.17
N ARG A 218 13.55 -22.17 -20.46
CA ARG A 218 14.71 -21.44 -21.03
C ARG A 218 14.62 -19.92 -20.88
N SER A 219 13.49 -19.36 -20.54
CA SER A 219 13.35 -17.96 -20.10
C SER A 219 12.17 -17.83 -19.13
N ASP A 220 12.40 -17.12 -18.03
CA ASP A 220 11.39 -16.89 -17.00
C ASP A 220 10.35 -15.82 -17.38
N TYR A 221 10.44 -15.22 -18.57
CA TYR A 221 9.59 -14.11 -19.03
C TYR A 221 9.54 -14.01 -20.57
N GLU A 222 8.51 -13.34 -21.07
CA GLU A 222 8.41 -12.88 -22.46
C GLU A 222 8.20 -11.37 -22.53
N GLU A 223 8.60 -10.76 -23.66
CA GLU A 223 8.44 -9.32 -23.91
C GLU A 223 7.27 -9.12 -24.88
N LEU A 224 6.34 -8.26 -24.50
CA LEU A 224 5.13 -7.95 -25.25
C LEU A 224 4.96 -6.45 -25.39
N ASP A 225 4.48 -6.01 -26.56
CA ASP A 225 4.07 -4.63 -26.80
C ASP A 225 2.54 -4.53 -26.57
N VAL A 226 2.13 -3.79 -25.54
CA VAL A 226 0.73 -3.64 -25.15
C VAL A 226 0.29 -2.20 -25.38
N ALA A 227 -0.83 -2.02 -26.08
CA ALA A 227 -1.46 -0.71 -26.24
C ALA A 227 -2.40 -0.44 -25.06
N ALA A 228 -2.08 0.52 -24.22
CA ALA A 228 -2.88 0.92 -23.07
C ALA A 228 -3.13 2.43 -23.09
N GLY A 229 -4.39 2.85 -23.08
CA GLY A 229 -4.74 4.28 -23.04
C GLY A 229 -4.19 5.12 -24.20
N GLY A 230 -3.97 4.52 -25.38
CA GLY A 230 -3.40 5.21 -26.55
C GLY A 230 -1.87 5.27 -26.56
N VAL A 231 -1.21 4.64 -25.61
CA VAL A 231 0.25 4.55 -25.49
C VAL A 231 0.68 3.10 -25.69
N SER A 232 1.74 2.86 -26.49
CA SER A 232 2.35 1.54 -26.63
C SER A 232 3.40 1.36 -25.53
N LEU A 233 3.21 0.35 -24.68
CA LEU A 233 4.13 -0.05 -23.62
C LEU A 233 4.79 -1.35 -23.97
N ARG A 234 6.11 -1.44 -23.81
CA ARG A 234 6.82 -2.71 -23.83
C ARG A 234 6.88 -3.28 -22.44
N LEU A 235 6.23 -4.43 -22.26
CA LEU A 235 6.12 -5.13 -20.97
C LEU A 235 6.89 -6.44 -21.03
N ARG A 236 7.61 -6.73 -19.95
CA ARG A 236 8.12 -8.07 -19.68
C ARG A 236 7.12 -8.80 -18.81
N VAL A 237 6.58 -9.91 -19.32
CA VAL A 237 5.49 -10.67 -18.70
C VAL A 237 6.03 -12.00 -18.17
N ALA A 238 5.74 -12.28 -16.91
CA ALA A 238 6.00 -13.58 -16.31
C ALA A 238 4.71 -14.12 -15.70
N VAL A 239 4.49 -15.42 -15.79
CA VAL A 239 3.37 -16.11 -15.15
C VAL A 239 3.92 -17.11 -14.15
N ARG A 240 3.38 -17.09 -12.92
CA ARG A 240 3.78 -18.01 -11.84
C ARG A 240 2.55 -18.69 -11.25
N THR A 241 2.68 -19.96 -10.92
CA THR A 241 1.62 -20.69 -10.21
C THR A 241 1.66 -20.34 -8.73
N LEU A 242 0.50 -20.06 -8.17
CA LEU A 242 0.30 -19.88 -6.74
C LEU A 242 -0.21 -21.18 -6.14
N SER A 243 0.49 -21.69 -5.13
CA SER A 243 0.10 -22.90 -4.40
C SER A 243 0.04 -22.61 -2.90
N ASP A 244 -0.80 -23.33 -2.18
CA ASP A 244 -0.82 -23.32 -0.72
C ASP A 244 0.33 -24.16 -0.12
N ALA A 245 0.43 -24.17 1.20
CA ALA A 245 1.42 -24.97 1.93
C ALA A 245 1.29 -26.48 1.67
N GLY A 246 0.13 -26.95 1.19
CA GLY A 246 -0.14 -28.34 0.79
C GLY A 246 0.10 -28.63 -0.70
N GLN A 247 0.75 -27.71 -1.43
CA GLN A 247 1.00 -27.79 -2.88
C GLN A 247 -0.28 -27.82 -3.75
N ARG A 248 -1.43 -27.42 -3.21
CA ARG A 248 -2.63 -27.24 -4.02
C ARG A 248 -2.53 -25.95 -4.80
N THR A 249 -2.76 -25.99 -6.10
CA THR A 249 -2.81 -24.81 -6.95
C THR A 249 -4.00 -23.93 -6.57
N LEU A 250 -3.71 -22.74 -6.06
CA LEU A 250 -4.71 -21.70 -5.75
C LEU A 250 -5.07 -20.87 -7.00
N GLY A 251 -4.12 -20.74 -7.92
CA GLY A 251 -4.28 -19.94 -9.12
C GLY A 251 -2.93 -19.58 -9.74
N ARG A 252 -2.89 -18.41 -10.38
CA ARG A 252 -1.68 -17.89 -11.06
C ARG A 252 -1.52 -16.42 -10.74
N VAL A 253 -0.26 -15.96 -10.71
CA VAL A 253 0.06 -14.54 -10.73
C VAL A 253 0.71 -14.19 -12.08
N ILE A 254 0.20 -13.16 -12.72
CA ILE A 254 0.75 -12.56 -13.93
C ILE A 254 1.51 -11.31 -13.47
N LEU A 255 2.81 -11.30 -13.69
CA LEU A 255 3.71 -10.21 -13.35
C LEU A 255 4.04 -9.42 -14.62
N LEU A 256 3.92 -8.10 -14.54
CA LEU A 256 4.11 -7.16 -15.64
C LEU A 256 5.17 -6.15 -15.24
N ARG A 257 6.29 -6.12 -15.94
CA ARG A 257 7.34 -5.12 -15.74
C ARG A 257 7.47 -4.25 -16.99
N GLU A 258 7.29 -2.95 -16.81
CA GLU A 258 7.49 -1.99 -17.89
C GLU A 258 8.99 -1.86 -18.21
N ILE A 259 9.35 -2.03 -19.48
CA ILE A 259 10.72 -2.01 -19.98
C ILE A 259 10.90 -1.09 -21.19
N SER A 260 9.92 -0.26 -21.52
CA SER A 260 9.95 0.66 -22.67
C SER A 260 11.16 1.59 -22.64
N HIS A 261 11.66 1.90 -21.45
CA HIS A 261 12.85 2.74 -21.26
C HIS A 261 14.18 1.98 -21.40
N GLU A 262 14.21 0.64 -21.29
CA GLU A 262 15.47 -0.14 -21.35
C GLU A 262 16.28 0.06 -22.64
N PRO A 263 15.67 0.04 -23.84
CA PRO A 263 16.42 0.31 -25.07
C PRO A 263 16.99 1.72 -25.14
N LEU A 264 16.20 2.72 -24.70
CA LEU A 264 16.64 4.12 -24.65
C LEU A 264 17.74 4.32 -23.61
N ARG A 265 17.62 3.69 -22.45
CA ARG A 265 18.63 3.70 -21.40
C ARG A 265 19.93 3.06 -21.88
N ARG A 266 19.87 1.91 -22.55
CA ARG A 266 21.04 1.25 -23.10
C ARG A 266 21.79 2.16 -24.09
N ARG A 267 21.04 2.77 -25.03
CA ARG A 267 21.65 3.69 -26.00
C ARG A 267 22.21 4.94 -25.34
N PHE A 268 21.56 5.45 -24.29
CA PHE A 268 22.08 6.57 -23.50
C PHE A 268 23.42 6.22 -22.82
N GLU A 269 23.55 5.03 -22.23
CA GLU A 269 24.80 4.57 -21.62
C GLU A 269 25.91 4.36 -22.68
N GLU A 270 25.55 3.87 -23.87
CA GLU A 270 26.49 3.77 -25.00
C GLU A 270 27.01 5.15 -25.42
N ILE A 271 26.15 6.15 -25.55
CA ILE A 271 26.54 7.54 -25.85
C ILE A 271 27.49 8.08 -24.78
N LEU A 272 27.18 7.87 -23.49
CA LEU A 272 28.07 8.30 -22.42
C LEU A 272 29.44 7.63 -22.51
N HIS A 273 29.49 6.34 -22.82
CA HIS A 273 30.74 5.61 -23.01
C HIS A 273 31.55 6.11 -24.24
N GLU A 274 30.87 6.38 -25.35
CA GLU A 274 31.48 6.98 -26.54
C GLU A 274 32.08 8.36 -26.22
N ILE A 275 31.40 9.19 -25.46
CA ILE A 275 31.92 10.50 -24.99
C ILE A 275 33.16 10.30 -24.09
N GLN A 276 33.10 9.36 -23.15
CA GLN A 276 34.20 9.09 -22.22
C GLN A 276 35.45 8.55 -22.90
N SER A 277 35.27 7.79 -23.97
CA SER A 277 36.37 7.19 -24.72
C SER A 277 36.92 8.08 -25.87
N ALA A 278 36.29 9.23 -26.15
CA ALA A 278 36.66 10.15 -27.19
C ALA A 278 37.90 10.97 -26.76
N GLY A 279 39.08 10.64 -27.36
CA GLY A 279 40.29 11.43 -27.21
C GLY A 279 40.25 12.77 -27.99
N ASP A 280 41.13 12.95 -28.98
CA ASP A 280 41.20 14.18 -29.78
C ASP A 280 39.98 14.52 -30.63
N GLY A 281 39.02 13.59 -30.75
CA GLY A 281 37.75 13.76 -31.44
C GLY A 281 36.56 14.14 -30.55
N LEU A 282 36.81 14.71 -29.36
CA LEU A 282 35.75 14.94 -28.34
C LEU A 282 34.65 15.90 -28.86
N ARG A 283 34.99 17.01 -29.52
CA ARG A 283 33.97 17.98 -29.96
C ARG A 283 32.98 17.40 -30.99
N PRO A 284 33.37 16.76 -32.08
CA PRO A 284 32.41 16.14 -32.98
C PRO A 284 31.54 15.08 -32.33
N ARG A 285 32.07 14.33 -31.37
CA ARG A 285 31.30 13.34 -30.59
C ARG A 285 30.27 13.99 -29.70
N LEU A 286 30.59 15.12 -29.07
CA LEU A 286 29.63 15.87 -28.24
C LEU A 286 28.51 16.50 -29.08
N GLU A 287 28.83 17.01 -30.26
CA GLU A 287 27.84 17.56 -31.21
C GLU A 287 26.87 16.45 -31.68
N GLN A 288 27.40 15.28 -32.02
CA GLN A 288 26.60 14.12 -32.39
C GLN A 288 25.72 13.65 -31.18
N ALA A 289 26.30 13.51 -30.01
CA ALA A 289 25.59 13.12 -28.78
C ALA A 289 24.47 14.11 -28.43
N LEU A 290 24.70 15.42 -28.61
CA LEU A 290 23.71 16.46 -28.40
C LEU A 290 22.48 16.27 -29.28
N GLN A 291 22.70 15.94 -30.58
CA GLN A 291 21.60 15.65 -31.49
C GLN A 291 20.83 14.41 -31.07
N GLU A 292 21.53 13.29 -30.82
CA GLU A 292 20.89 12.03 -30.42
C GLU A 292 20.09 12.18 -29.10
N LEU A 293 20.63 12.88 -28.10
CA LEU A 293 19.96 13.18 -26.85
C LEU A 293 18.73 14.09 -27.04
N GLY A 294 18.77 14.99 -28.03
CA GLY A 294 17.62 15.80 -28.43
C GLY A 294 16.47 14.95 -28.99
N GLU A 295 16.76 13.99 -29.81
CA GLU A 295 15.79 13.03 -30.33
C GLU A 295 15.21 12.15 -29.22
N PHE A 296 16.04 11.69 -28.30
CA PHE A 296 15.60 10.89 -27.16
C PHE A 296 14.70 11.69 -26.21
N ALA A 297 15.05 12.93 -25.90
CA ALA A 297 14.20 13.80 -25.10
C ALA A 297 12.82 14.00 -25.73
N THR A 298 12.76 14.02 -27.06
CA THR A 298 11.51 14.10 -27.81
C THR A 298 10.73 12.80 -27.73
N LYS A 299 11.36 11.65 -27.93
CA LYS A 299 10.74 10.32 -27.80
C LYS A 299 10.20 10.08 -26.39
N VAL A 300 10.95 10.45 -25.35
CA VAL A 300 10.51 10.35 -23.94
C VAL A 300 9.28 11.20 -23.70
N ARG A 301 9.23 12.43 -24.23
CA ARG A 301 8.06 13.30 -24.12
C ARG A 301 6.85 12.80 -24.90
N GLN A 302 7.05 12.27 -26.08
CA GLN A 302 5.97 11.75 -26.93
C GLN A 302 5.40 10.42 -26.47
N SER A 303 6.16 9.63 -25.69
CA SER A 303 5.67 8.35 -25.18
C SER A 303 4.46 8.47 -24.25
N GLY A 304 4.23 9.64 -23.64
CA GLY A 304 3.12 9.86 -22.72
C GLY A 304 3.15 8.98 -21.46
N VAL A 305 4.18 8.16 -21.31
CA VAL A 305 4.35 7.20 -20.21
C VAL A 305 5.05 7.88 -19.06
N ALA A 306 4.32 8.08 -17.96
CA ALA A 306 4.87 8.56 -16.70
C ALA A 306 5.41 7.41 -15.83
N SER A 307 6.11 6.42 -16.43
CA SER A 307 6.76 5.40 -15.60
C SER A 307 7.96 6.00 -14.86
N PRO A 308 8.24 5.57 -13.62
CA PRO A 308 9.39 6.07 -12.85
C PRO A 308 10.71 5.98 -13.62
N GLY A 309 10.93 4.89 -14.37
CA GLY A 309 12.13 4.69 -15.18
C GLY A 309 12.23 5.68 -16.35
N MET A 310 11.12 6.03 -17.00
CA MET A 310 11.08 7.03 -18.07
C MET A 310 11.32 8.44 -17.56
N ILE A 311 10.76 8.78 -16.39
CA ILE A 311 10.97 10.08 -15.74
C ILE A 311 12.44 10.25 -15.37
N GLU A 312 13.04 9.27 -14.68
CA GLU A 312 14.46 9.28 -14.30
C GLU A 312 15.37 9.39 -15.53
N LEU A 313 15.12 8.60 -16.58
CA LEU A 313 15.87 8.66 -17.82
C LEU A 313 15.75 10.02 -18.50
N GLY A 314 14.54 10.60 -18.56
CA GLY A 314 14.29 11.94 -19.10
C GLY A 314 15.06 13.04 -18.37
N GLU A 315 15.11 12.97 -17.03
CA GLU A 315 15.91 13.90 -16.24
C GLU A 315 17.42 13.74 -16.49
N ARG A 316 17.92 12.51 -16.56
CA ARG A 316 19.33 12.23 -16.87
C ARG A 316 19.70 12.76 -18.24
N ILE A 317 18.90 12.47 -19.28
CA ILE A 317 19.11 12.99 -20.63
C ILE A 317 19.15 14.52 -20.64
N SER A 318 18.19 15.17 -19.98
CA SER A 318 18.11 16.64 -19.92
C SER A 318 19.36 17.25 -19.26
N ARG A 319 19.80 16.70 -18.14
CA ARG A 319 21.00 17.16 -17.42
C ARG A 319 22.26 16.96 -18.26
N THR A 320 22.44 15.79 -18.90
CA THR A 320 23.58 15.50 -19.77
C THR A 320 23.62 16.44 -20.96
N ARG A 321 22.47 16.67 -21.60
CA ARG A 321 22.35 17.59 -22.73
C ARG A 321 22.78 19.01 -22.33
N THR A 322 22.30 19.53 -21.21
CA THR A 322 22.69 20.84 -20.69
C THR A 322 24.20 20.91 -20.39
N ALA A 323 24.78 19.83 -19.84
CA ALA A 323 26.22 19.77 -19.60
C ALA A 323 27.04 19.83 -20.92
N ILE A 324 26.61 19.11 -21.96
CA ILE A 324 27.24 19.13 -23.26
C ILE A 324 27.09 20.52 -23.92
N GLU A 325 25.91 21.10 -23.92
CA GLU A 325 25.64 22.47 -24.43
C GLU A 325 26.58 23.50 -23.77
N ASN A 326 26.70 23.45 -22.46
CA ASN A 326 27.59 24.35 -21.70
C ASN A 326 29.05 24.10 -22.06
N TRP A 327 29.49 22.86 -22.27
CA TRP A 327 30.86 22.54 -22.63
C TRP A 327 31.19 23.04 -24.05
N LEU A 328 30.32 22.84 -25.03
CA LEU A 328 30.49 23.37 -26.38
C LEU A 328 30.56 24.91 -26.39
N ALA A 329 29.73 25.56 -25.57
CA ALA A 329 29.78 27.00 -25.43
C ALA A 329 31.09 27.48 -24.79
N VAL A 330 31.67 26.74 -23.83
CA VAL A 330 33.01 27.02 -23.26
C VAL A 330 34.11 26.86 -24.34
N ASP A 331 34.07 25.76 -25.11
CA ASP A 331 35.04 25.51 -26.16
C ASP A 331 34.97 26.60 -27.26
N GLU A 332 33.75 27.04 -27.60
CA GLU A 332 33.55 28.13 -28.56
C GLU A 332 34.02 29.49 -28.03
N ALA A 333 33.75 29.79 -26.72
CA ALA A 333 34.25 31.00 -26.07
C ALA A 333 35.78 31.06 -26.00
N LEU A 334 36.42 29.89 -25.76
CA LEU A 334 37.89 29.77 -25.80
C LEU A 334 38.43 30.05 -27.20
N ALA A 335 37.78 29.51 -28.26
CA ALA A 335 38.20 29.68 -29.63
C ALA A 335 38.05 31.14 -30.12
N ARG A 336 37.06 31.89 -29.58
CA ARG A 336 36.78 33.29 -29.93
C ARG A 336 37.47 34.34 -29.04
N GLU A 337 38.21 33.90 -28.04
CA GLU A 337 38.83 34.79 -27.02
C GLU A 337 37.79 35.69 -26.28
N GLY A 338 36.53 35.20 -26.15
CA GLY A 338 35.43 35.95 -25.52
C GLY A 338 35.36 35.77 -23.99
N TYR A 339 36.39 36.24 -23.26
CA TYR A 339 36.50 36.02 -21.82
C TYR A 339 35.39 36.62 -20.90
N PRO A 340 34.75 37.78 -21.22
CA PRO A 340 33.72 38.34 -20.37
C PRO A 340 32.52 37.37 -20.15
N ASP A 341 32.10 36.66 -21.22
CA ASP A 341 30.97 35.70 -21.11
C ASP A 341 31.41 34.35 -20.53
N ALA A 342 32.71 34.04 -20.62
CA ALA A 342 33.26 32.76 -20.17
C ALA A 342 33.18 32.58 -18.63
N ARG A 343 33.21 33.69 -17.85
CA ARG A 343 33.12 33.62 -16.37
C ARG A 343 31.81 32.99 -15.89
N LEU A 344 30.71 33.39 -16.47
CA LEU A 344 29.40 32.82 -16.16
C LEU A 344 29.31 31.33 -16.58
N LEU A 345 29.93 30.98 -17.72
CA LEU A 345 30.00 29.62 -18.20
C LEU A 345 30.84 28.71 -17.30
N VAL A 346 32.01 29.20 -16.82
CA VAL A 346 32.87 28.46 -15.89
C VAL A 346 32.12 28.18 -14.59
N GLU A 347 31.37 29.15 -14.06
CA GLU A 347 30.61 28.95 -12.84
C GLU A 347 29.48 27.93 -13.03
N ARG A 348 28.75 27.99 -14.14
CA ARG A 348 27.73 26.99 -14.49
C ARG A 348 28.33 25.57 -14.65
N MET A 349 29.52 25.46 -15.22
CA MET A 349 30.23 24.18 -15.38
C MET A 349 30.74 23.64 -14.03
N ARG A 350 31.23 24.49 -13.13
CA ARG A 350 31.60 24.08 -11.76
C ARG A 350 30.40 23.46 -11.02
N VAL A 351 29.23 24.06 -11.13
CA VAL A 351 27.99 23.54 -10.54
C VAL A 351 27.55 22.24 -11.23
N ALA A 352 27.67 22.13 -12.55
CA ALA A 352 27.32 20.93 -13.30
C ALA A 352 28.29 19.76 -13.01
N ASN A 353 29.59 20.01 -12.97
CA ASN A 353 30.62 18.99 -12.71
C ASN A 353 30.59 18.39 -11.31
N SER A 354 30.09 19.12 -10.29
CA SER A 354 29.96 18.57 -8.93
C SER A 354 28.95 17.41 -8.85
N ARG A 355 28.13 17.22 -9.87
CA ARG A 355 27.02 16.26 -9.89
C ARG A 355 27.06 15.25 -11.05
N TRP A 356 28.05 15.33 -11.97
CA TRP A 356 28.04 14.53 -13.19
C TRP A 356 29.46 14.07 -13.60
N PRO A 357 29.68 12.78 -13.85
CA PRO A 357 30.95 12.29 -14.36
C PRO A 357 31.08 12.61 -15.85
N LEU A 358 31.55 13.81 -16.16
CA LEU A 358 32.07 14.13 -17.51
C LEU A 358 33.47 13.50 -17.69
N PRO A 359 33.95 13.25 -18.94
CA PRO A 359 35.29 12.76 -19.20
C PRO A 359 36.34 13.60 -18.47
N GLU A 360 37.43 12.96 -17.98
CA GLU A 360 38.46 13.65 -17.21
C GLU A 360 39.08 14.87 -17.96
N ALA A 361 39.09 14.83 -19.28
CA ALA A 361 39.54 15.95 -20.12
C ALA A 361 38.68 17.21 -19.99
N VAL A 362 37.39 17.11 -19.62
CA VAL A 362 36.48 18.27 -19.50
C VAL A 362 36.77 19.10 -18.28
N PRO A 363 36.92 18.52 -17.06
CA PRO A 363 37.33 19.27 -15.89
C PRO A 363 38.66 20.00 -16.06
N GLU A 364 39.62 19.41 -16.77
CA GLU A 364 40.91 20.04 -17.01
C GLU A 364 40.81 21.25 -17.94
N ARG A 365 40.06 21.16 -19.03
CA ARG A 365 39.79 22.28 -19.94
C ARG A 365 38.99 23.40 -19.26
N VAL A 366 38.02 23.07 -18.41
CA VAL A 366 37.27 24.05 -17.59
C VAL A 366 38.21 24.74 -16.62
N ARG A 367 39.15 24.01 -16.00
CA ARG A 367 40.19 24.60 -15.11
C ARG A 367 41.09 25.56 -15.85
N LEU A 368 41.58 25.18 -17.04
CA LEU A 368 42.40 26.04 -17.89
C LEU A 368 41.64 27.30 -18.31
N LEU A 369 40.35 27.19 -18.68
CA LEU A 369 39.52 28.36 -18.95
C LEU A 369 39.38 29.26 -17.75
N ALA A 370 39.08 28.66 -16.58
CA ALA A 370 38.95 29.45 -15.31
C ALA A 370 40.23 30.22 -15.02
N GLN A 371 41.39 29.58 -15.15
CA GLN A 371 42.71 30.24 -14.97
C GLN A 371 42.91 31.39 -15.97
N ARG A 372 42.54 31.22 -17.23
CA ARG A 372 42.66 32.28 -18.25
C ARG A 372 41.70 33.43 -17.99
N VAL A 373 40.48 33.12 -17.59
CA VAL A 373 39.48 34.14 -17.22
C VAL A 373 39.95 34.96 -16.00
N GLU A 374 40.49 34.32 -14.95
CA GLU A 374 41.05 34.95 -13.80
C GLU A 374 42.24 35.86 -14.15
N ALA A 375 43.18 35.35 -14.96
CA ALA A 375 44.35 36.12 -15.43
C ALA A 375 43.94 37.36 -16.25
N TYR A 376 42.90 37.25 -17.09
CA TYR A 376 42.37 38.38 -17.85
C TYR A 376 41.81 39.48 -16.97
N TYR A 377 41.12 39.11 -15.89
CA TYR A 377 40.55 40.08 -14.96
C TYR A 377 41.57 40.71 -13.97
N GLU A 378 42.68 39.98 -13.70
CA GLU A 378 43.74 40.48 -12.82
C GLU A 378 44.72 41.39 -13.53
N SER A 379 45.10 41.10 -14.78
CA SER A 379 46.11 41.81 -15.54
C SER A 379 45.58 42.90 -16.49
N GLY A 380 44.29 42.84 -16.85
CA GLY A 380 43.74 43.72 -17.89
C GLY A 380 44.31 43.45 -19.30
N GLU A 381 45.27 42.55 -19.42
CA GLU A 381 45.89 42.16 -20.67
C GLU A 381 45.34 40.81 -21.16
N ASN A 382 45.00 40.75 -22.44
CA ASN A 382 44.55 39.50 -23.05
C ASN A 382 45.70 38.48 -22.97
N PRO A 383 45.57 37.36 -22.24
CA PRO A 383 46.63 36.34 -22.14
C PRO A 383 46.85 35.70 -23.50
N GLY A 384 47.71 36.34 -24.34
CA GLY A 384 47.94 36.03 -25.71
C GLY A 384 48.36 34.58 -25.99
N GLN A 385 47.92 34.14 -27.14
CA GLN A 385 48.26 32.99 -27.95
C GLN A 385 48.37 31.58 -27.33
N PRO A 386 47.78 30.56 -27.93
CA PRO A 386 47.80 29.21 -27.42
C PRO A 386 49.21 28.66 -27.37
N VAL A 387 49.67 28.28 -26.19
CA VAL A 387 50.74 27.30 -26.07
C VAL A 387 50.11 25.98 -26.42
N LEU A 388 50.53 25.44 -27.57
CA LEU A 388 50.17 24.12 -28.14
C LEU A 388 50.23 23.01 -27.13
#